data_64b77f7b48096e14d1bb594294cb6388
#
_entry.id   64b77f7b48096e14d1bb594294cb6388
#
_cell.length_a   1.000
_cell.length_b   1.000
_cell.length_c   1.000
_cell.angle_alpha   90.00
_cell.angle_beta   90.00
_cell.angle_gamma   90.00
#
_symmetry.space_group_name_H-M   'P 1'
#
loop_
_entity.id
_entity.type
_entity.pdbx_description
1 polymer ?
#
loop_
_entity_poly.entity_id
_entity_poly.type
_entity_poly.pdbx_seq_one_letter_code
_entity_poly.pdbx_strand_id
1 'polypeptide(L)'
;MPGVSSNPSDLFELQLSRLGEEHFLVLLWAAMGEDRQVKYNITNLFDDLKHGGITRTKQTAVAIVESLRILCLIDVRDERNRKNIYITGFGAKALEKLITTGRFVKKNSAFLEELKQ
;
A
#
# COMPACT_ATOMS: atom_id res chain seq x y z
N MET A 1 -3.93 -29.81 17.59
CA MET A 1 -4.33 -29.77 16.22
C MET A 1 -3.13 -29.52 15.33
N PRO A 2 -2.84 -30.46 14.48
CA PRO A 2 -1.72 -30.28 13.59
C PRO A 2 -2.05 -29.17 12.60
N GLY A 3 -1.10 -28.39 12.26
CA GLY A 3 -1.26 -27.35 11.26
C GLY A 3 -1.61 -25.99 11.79
N VAL A 4 -1.88 -25.85 13.07
CA VAL A 4 -1.97 -24.50 13.64
C VAL A 4 -0.56 -24.05 13.96
N SER A 5 -0.04 -23.21 13.13
CA SER A 5 1.29 -22.65 13.35
C SER A 5 1.17 -21.41 14.20
N SER A 6 1.99 -21.32 15.24
CA SER A 6 2.15 -20.09 16.00
C SER A 6 3.38 -19.30 15.53
N ASN A 7 4.01 -19.73 14.43
CA ASN A 7 5.18 -19.06 13.88
C ASN A 7 4.74 -17.74 13.24
N PRO A 8 5.27 -16.58 13.69
CA PRO A 8 4.93 -15.28 13.09
C PRO A 8 5.19 -15.22 11.59
N SER A 9 6.18 -15.96 11.07
CA SER A 9 6.46 -15.98 9.64
C SER A 9 5.31 -16.59 8.85
N ASP A 10 4.67 -17.64 9.38
CA ASP A 10 3.54 -18.29 8.71
C ASP A 10 2.32 -17.36 8.69
N LEU A 11 2.08 -16.64 9.78
CA LEU A 11 1.01 -15.66 9.84
C LEU A 11 1.24 -14.55 8.83
N PHE A 12 2.46 -14.05 8.76
CA PHE A 12 2.83 -13.01 7.82
C PHE A 12 2.61 -13.47 6.36
N GLU A 13 3.06 -14.67 6.03
CA GLU A 13 2.84 -15.26 4.70
C GLU A 13 1.34 -15.37 4.39
N LEU A 14 0.54 -15.79 5.37
CA LEU A 14 -0.91 -15.87 5.19
C LEU A 14 -1.51 -14.51 4.93
N GLN A 15 -1.10 -13.49 5.68
CA GLN A 15 -1.56 -12.12 5.46
C GLN A 15 -1.23 -11.64 4.05
N LEU A 16 0.01 -11.88 3.58
CA LEU A 16 0.43 -11.49 2.25
C LEU A 16 -0.39 -12.18 1.17
N SER A 17 -0.76 -13.45 1.38
CA SER A 17 -1.54 -14.21 0.42
C SER A 17 -2.95 -13.63 0.22
N ARG A 18 -3.44 -12.84 1.17
CA ARG A 18 -4.75 -12.22 1.12
C ARG A 18 -4.74 -10.83 0.48
N LEU A 19 -3.57 -10.27 0.23
CA LEU A 19 -3.47 -8.94 -0.39
C LEU A 19 -3.69 -9.04 -1.89
N GLY A 20 -4.44 -8.09 -2.44
CA GLY A 20 -4.68 -7.98 -3.86
C GLY A 20 -3.81 -6.92 -4.52
N GLU A 21 -4.04 -6.69 -5.81
CA GLU A 21 -3.30 -5.70 -6.58
C GLU A 21 -3.43 -4.31 -5.96
N GLU A 22 -4.62 -3.95 -5.51
CA GLU A 22 -4.88 -2.63 -4.92
C GLU A 22 -4.02 -2.40 -3.68
N HIS A 23 -3.86 -3.41 -2.85
CA HIS A 23 -3.00 -3.31 -1.65
C HIS A 23 -1.54 -3.17 -2.03
N PHE A 24 -1.10 -3.95 -3.00
CA PHE A 24 0.27 -3.88 -3.51
C PHE A 24 0.60 -2.47 -4.01
N LEU A 25 -0.32 -1.87 -4.77
CA LEU A 25 -0.09 -0.54 -5.33
C LEU A 25 -0.01 0.53 -4.24
N VAL A 26 -0.83 0.44 -3.20
CA VAL A 26 -0.74 1.39 -2.09
C VAL A 26 0.63 1.31 -1.43
N LEU A 27 1.10 0.09 -1.14
CA LEU A 27 2.42 -0.11 -0.54
C LEU A 27 3.53 0.42 -1.44
N LEU A 28 3.44 0.11 -2.73
CA LEU A 28 4.44 0.53 -3.72
C LEU A 28 4.52 2.05 -3.80
N TRP A 29 3.37 2.72 -3.95
CA TRP A 29 3.35 4.17 -4.13
C TRP A 29 3.70 4.92 -2.85
N ALA A 30 3.31 4.39 -1.69
CA ALA A 30 3.71 4.98 -0.41
C ALA A 30 5.23 4.91 -0.25
N ALA A 31 5.84 3.76 -0.57
CA ALA A 31 7.29 3.60 -0.50
C ALA A 31 8.01 4.53 -1.48
N MET A 32 7.49 4.63 -2.71
CA MET A 32 8.07 5.52 -3.72
C MET A 32 7.99 6.98 -3.30
N GLY A 33 6.87 7.37 -2.69
CA GLY A 33 6.71 8.74 -2.19
C GLY A 33 7.75 9.07 -1.13
N GLU A 34 7.97 8.16 -0.19
CA GLU A 34 8.96 8.36 0.86
C GLU A 34 10.38 8.41 0.30
N ASP A 35 10.71 7.55 -0.67
CA ASP A 35 12.03 7.57 -1.32
C ASP A 35 12.30 8.90 -2.01
N ARG A 36 11.28 9.51 -2.58
CA ARG A 36 11.39 10.79 -3.27
C ARG A 36 11.17 11.98 -2.34
N GLN A 37 10.92 11.73 -1.07
CA GLN A 37 10.62 12.76 -0.07
C GLN A 37 9.40 13.60 -0.45
N VAL A 38 8.39 12.94 -1.00
CA VAL A 38 7.13 13.56 -1.41
C VAL A 38 6.01 13.03 -0.52
N LYS A 39 5.16 13.92 -0.03
CA LYS A 39 3.99 13.53 0.74
C LYS A 39 2.95 12.91 -0.19
N TYR A 40 2.53 11.70 0.11
CA TYR A 40 1.53 10.97 -0.68
C TYR A 40 0.29 10.77 0.18
N ASN A 41 -0.80 11.44 -0.16
CA ASN A 41 -2.01 11.42 0.66
C ASN A 41 -3.11 10.55 0.04
N ILE A 42 -4.21 10.37 0.79
CA ILE A 42 -5.33 9.54 0.35
C ILE A 42 -5.96 10.07 -0.94
N THR A 43 -6.01 11.38 -1.12
CA THR A 43 -6.55 11.98 -2.35
C THR A 43 -5.68 11.62 -3.55
N ASN A 44 -4.35 11.72 -3.41
CA ASN A 44 -3.43 11.31 -4.47
C ASN A 44 -3.61 9.82 -4.80
N LEU A 45 -3.74 9.00 -3.77
CA LEU A 45 -3.95 7.56 -3.94
C LEU A 45 -5.24 7.29 -4.70
N PHE A 46 -6.34 7.93 -4.30
CA PHE A 46 -7.62 7.74 -4.98
C PHE A 46 -7.52 8.11 -6.46
N ASP A 47 -6.90 9.25 -6.75
CA ASP A 47 -6.73 9.69 -8.13
C ASP A 47 -5.92 8.68 -8.94
N ASP A 48 -4.84 8.15 -8.37
CA ASP A 48 -4.01 7.15 -9.03
C ASP A 48 -4.74 5.83 -9.25
N LEU A 49 -5.48 5.35 -8.24
CA LEU A 49 -6.27 4.13 -8.37
C LEU A 49 -7.38 4.29 -9.41
N LYS A 50 -8.01 5.45 -9.44
CA LYS A 50 -9.05 5.74 -10.42
C LYS A 50 -8.47 5.80 -11.82
N HIS A 51 -7.34 6.47 -11.98
CA HIS A 51 -6.63 6.56 -13.26
C HIS A 51 -6.25 5.19 -13.79
N GLY A 52 -5.85 4.29 -12.91
CA GLY A 52 -5.50 2.91 -13.27
C GLY A 52 -6.67 1.96 -13.43
N GLY A 53 -7.90 2.45 -13.23
CA GLY A 53 -9.09 1.61 -13.36
C GLY A 53 -9.31 0.64 -12.21
N ILE A 54 -8.63 0.84 -11.08
CA ILE A 54 -8.69 -0.07 -9.92
C ILE A 54 -9.93 0.21 -9.07
N THR A 55 -10.26 1.48 -8.86
CA THR A 55 -11.43 1.87 -8.07
C THR A 55 -12.14 3.05 -8.71
N ARG A 56 -13.42 3.18 -8.41
CA ARG A 56 -14.26 4.28 -8.91
C ARG A 56 -14.63 5.28 -7.82
N THR A 57 -14.50 4.90 -6.56
CA THR A 57 -14.97 5.74 -5.46
C THR A 57 -13.87 5.98 -4.44
N LYS A 58 -13.91 7.14 -3.81
CA LYS A 58 -12.97 7.46 -2.74
C LYS A 58 -13.20 6.58 -1.53
N GLN A 59 -14.45 6.15 -1.28
CA GLN A 59 -14.75 5.24 -0.18
C GLN A 59 -14.01 3.93 -0.31
N THR A 60 -13.90 3.39 -1.52
CA THR A 60 -13.13 2.17 -1.75
C THR A 60 -11.64 2.39 -1.46
N ALA A 61 -11.10 3.52 -1.88
CA ALA A 61 -9.69 3.85 -1.59
C ALA A 61 -9.46 3.95 -0.08
N VAL A 62 -10.37 4.60 0.64
CA VAL A 62 -10.28 4.71 2.10
C VAL A 62 -10.34 3.32 2.76
N ALA A 63 -11.21 2.44 2.27
CA ALA A 63 -11.33 1.09 2.81
C ALA A 63 -10.04 0.27 2.60
N ILE A 64 -9.40 0.42 1.45
CA ILE A 64 -8.12 -0.24 1.16
C ILE A 64 -7.05 0.25 2.15
N VAL A 65 -6.97 1.57 2.33
CA VAL A 65 -6.02 2.18 3.26
C VAL A 65 -6.26 1.67 4.68
N GLU A 66 -7.52 1.64 5.13
CA GLU A 66 -7.84 1.17 6.47
C GLU A 66 -7.46 -0.30 6.68
N SER A 67 -7.68 -1.16 5.68
CA SER A 67 -7.30 -2.56 5.82
C SER A 67 -5.79 -2.73 5.97
N LEU A 68 -5.00 -1.93 5.24
CA LEU A 68 -3.54 -1.97 5.38
C LEU A 68 -3.07 -1.37 6.71
N ARG A 69 -3.74 -0.32 7.17
CA ARG A 69 -3.43 0.31 8.46
C ARG A 69 -3.68 -0.67 9.62
N ILE A 70 -4.79 -1.38 9.58
CA ILE A 70 -5.14 -2.37 10.60
C ILE A 70 -4.10 -3.49 10.65
N LEU A 71 -3.53 -3.88 9.52
CA LEU A 71 -2.46 -4.87 9.44
C LEU A 71 -1.09 -4.30 9.80
N CYS A 72 -1.02 -3.03 10.15
CA CYS A 72 0.23 -2.34 10.51
C CYS A 72 1.25 -2.25 9.35
N LEU A 73 0.76 -2.33 8.11
CA LEU A 73 1.63 -2.23 6.93
C LEU A 73 1.83 -0.79 6.50
N ILE A 74 0.90 0.08 6.85
CA ILE A 74 1.02 1.52 6.63
C ILE A 74 0.56 2.27 7.87
N ASP A 75 0.94 3.53 7.93
CA ASP A 75 0.45 4.49 8.89
C ASP A 75 -0.18 5.66 8.14
N VAL A 76 -1.16 6.30 8.74
CA VAL A 76 -1.81 7.48 8.16
C VAL A 76 -1.73 8.60 9.19
N ARG A 77 -1.19 9.74 8.78
CA ARG A 77 -1.01 10.89 9.65
C ARG A 77 -1.76 12.09 9.12
N ASP A 78 -2.50 12.74 10.01
CA ASP A 78 -3.15 14.00 9.68
C ASP A 78 -2.11 15.11 9.77
N GLU A 79 -1.77 15.70 8.62
CA GLU A 79 -0.77 16.75 8.52
C GLU A 79 -1.33 17.86 7.64
N ARG A 80 -1.54 19.03 8.20
CA ARG A 80 -2.06 20.21 7.48
C ARG A 80 -3.35 19.89 6.71
N ASN A 81 -4.30 19.25 7.41
CA ASN A 81 -5.61 18.85 6.85
C ASN A 81 -5.52 17.82 5.72
N ARG A 82 -4.40 17.12 5.63
CA ARG A 82 -4.21 16.05 4.65
C ARG A 82 -3.88 14.75 5.37
N LYS A 83 -4.40 13.65 4.85
CA LYS A 83 -4.13 12.32 5.40
C LYS A 83 -2.99 11.69 4.60
N ASN A 84 -1.77 11.89 5.09
CA ASN A 84 -0.57 11.38 4.43
C ASN A 84 -0.32 9.94 4.81
N ILE A 85 0.07 9.14 3.82
CA ILE A 85 0.29 7.70 3.95
C ILE A 85 1.79 7.44 4.06
N TYR A 86 2.16 6.63 5.05
CA TYR A 86 3.56 6.25 5.27
C TYR A 86 3.64 4.72 5.34
N ILE A 87 4.67 4.15 4.74
CA ILE A 87 4.90 2.71 4.85
C ILE A 87 5.62 2.41 6.16
N THR A 88 5.20 1.33 6.83
CA THR A 88 5.87 0.88 8.05
C THR A 88 7.01 -0.08 7.70
N GLY A 89 7.81 -0.45 8.71
CA GLY A 89 8.82 -1.49 8.52
C GLY A 89 8.20 -2.81 8.08
N PHE A 90 7.05 -3.18 8.65
CA PHE A 90 6.32 -4.38 8.22
C PHE A 90 5.81 -4.24 6.79
N GLY A 91 5.32 -3.03 6.43
CA GLY A 91 4.87 -2.75 5.07
C GLY A 91 6.00 -2.87 4.06
N ALA A 92 7.19 -2.39 4.41
CA ALA A 92 8.35 -2.50 3.55
C ALA A 92 8.74 -3.96 3.31
N LYS A 93 8.69 -4.79 4.35
CA LYS A 93 8.95 -6.23 4.22
C LYS A 93 7.88 -6.91 3.36
N ALA A 94 6.61 -6.53 3.56
CA ALA A 94 5.51 -7.06 2.76
C ALA A 94 5.69 -6.71 1.29
N LEU A 95 6.03 -5.46 0.99
CA LEU A 95 6.25 -5.00 -0.38
C LEU A 95 7.40 -5.76 -1.03
N GLU A 96 8.52 -5.92 -0.32
CA GLU A 96 9.67 -6.66 -0.83
C GLU A 96 9.29 -8.09 -1.20
N LYS A 97 8.54 -8.77 -0.34
CA LYS A 97 8.09 -10.14 -0.62
C LYS A 97 7.13 -10.19 -1.80
N LEU A 98 6.20 -9.26 -1.90
CA LEU A 98 5.28 -9.21 -3.02
C LEU A 98 6.01 -8.96 -4.35
N ILE A 99 7.03 -8.12 -4.33
CA ILE A 99 7.87 -7.88 -5.51
C ILE A 99 8.64 -9.16 -5.87
N THR A 100 9.25 -9.80 -4.88
CA THR A 100 10.05 -11.01 -5.10
C THR A 100 9.22 -12.16 -5.67
N THR A 101 7.97 -12.32 -5.19
CA THR A 101 7.09 -13.38 -5.70
C THR A 101 6.57 -13.11 -7.10
N GLY A 102 6.64 -11.87 -7.56
CA GLY A 102 6.18 -11.48 -8.89
C GLY A 102 4.68 -11.61 -9.11
N ARG A 103 3.87 -11.62 -8.04
CA ARG A 103 2.43 -11.78 -8.15
C ARG A 103 1.76 -10.62 -8.88
N PHE A 104 2.31 -9.43 -8.74
CA PHE A 104 1.67 -8.21 -9.24
C PHE A 104 2.61 -7.43 -10.14
N VAL A 105 2.05 -6.76 -11.13
CA VAL A 105 2.79 -5.89 -12.03
C VAL A 105 2.87 -4.51 -11.40
N LYS A 106 4.07 -3.93 -11.39
CA LYS A 106 4.27 -2.57 -10.92
C LYS A 106 3.61 -1.61 -11.90
N LYS A 107 2.86 -0.64 -11.35
CA LYS A 107 2.25 0.43 -12.13
C LYS A 107 2.75 1.76 -11.60
N ASN A 108 2.89 2.73 -12.49
CA ASN A 108 3.34 4.05 -12.10
C ASN A 108 2.21 4.84 -11.44
N SER A 109 2.58 5.68 -10.47
CA SER A 109 1.68 6.66 -9.90
C SER A 109 1.68 7.89 -10.80
N ALA A 110 0.54 8.27 -11.33
CA ALA A 110 0.42 9.47 -12.17
C ALA A 110 0.88 10.71 -11.39
N PHE A 111 0.52 10.79 -10.11
CA PHE A 111 0.92 11.89 -9.24
C PHE A 111 2.44 11.99 -9.12
N LEU A 112 3.11 10.86 -8.81
CA LEU A 112 4.56 10.85 -8.62
C LEU A 112 5.30 11.07 -9.95
N GLU A 113 4.75 10.59 -11.05
CA GLU A 113 5.36 10.80 -12.37
C GLU A 113 5.33 12.27 -12.77
N GLU A 114 4.24 12.98 -12.48
CA GLU A 114 4.16 14.42 -12.76
C GLU A 114 5.23 15.21 -12.00
N LEU A 115 5.56 14.78 -10.80
CA LEU A 115 6.56 15.48 -9.98
C LEU A 115 8.00 15.27 -10.44
N LYS A 116 8.23 14.33 -11.35
CA LYS A 116 9.56 14.13 -11.93
C LYS A 116 9.95 15.22 -12.93
N GLN A 117 8.98 15.94 -13.42
CA GLN A 117 9.22 16.92 -14.49
C GLN A 117 9.67 18.28 -13.94
#